data_f85ac584ce54fee4e47193e0f8a6783f
#
_entry.id   f85ac584ce54fee4e47193e0f8a6783f
#
_cell.length_a   1.000
_cell.length_b   1.000
_cell.length_c   1.000
_cell.angle_alpha   90.00
_cell.angle_beta   90.00
_cell.angle_gamma   90.00
#
_symmetry.space_group_name_H-M   'P 1'
#
loop_
_entity.id
_entity.type
_entity.pdbx_description
1 polymer ?
#
loop_
_entity_poly.entity_id
_entity_poly.type
_entity_poly.pdbx_seq_one_letter_code
_entity_poly.pdbx_strand_id
1 'polypeptide(L)'
;MEVIGTGFGRTGTLSTKRALERLGFGPCHHMEEAITHPRQFAALAAHVRGEPVDWHRLFGGYRSQVDFPGACVWRELLAAFPDAKVLHTVRDPDRWYDSTRETIYGARTMVAPWVRRLVPLIDRYFAVNEALIWDGVFEGRFEDRDRAIEIFHERTAEVVEAVPADRLLVFDVADGWGPLCEFLGVPVPDEQFPHVNDRSSMRRKLGAVRAATHGAPWLAGTAGAVVAGRAVTRRRR
;
A
#
# COMPACT_ATOMS: atom_id res chain seq x y z
N MET A 1 17.89 0.54 3.35
CA MET A 1 16.84 -0.45 3.03
C MET A 1 17.50 -1.72 2.55
N GLU A 2 17.05 -2.87 3.03
CA GLU A 2 17.65 -4.17 2.73
C GLU A 2 16.79 -5.02 1.80
N VAL A 3 15.45 -4.82 1.84
CA VAL A 3 14.51 -5.53 0.97
C VAL A 3 13.53 -4.54 0.33
N ILE A 4 13.40 -4.62 -1.00
CA ILE A 4 12.46 -3.84 -1.80
C ILE A 4 11.42 -4.77 -2.38
N GLY A 5 10.15 -4.56 -2.02
CA GLY A 5 9.01 -5.26 -2.59
C GLY A 5 8.50 -4.55 -3.85
N THR A 6 8.37 -5.30 -4.93
CA THR A 6 7.90 -4.79 -6.24
C THR A 6 6.53 -5.33 -6.62
N GLY A 7 6.00 -6.31 -5.86
CA GLY A 7 4.68 -6.89 -6.08
C GLY A 7 3.54 -5.92 -5.76
N PHE A 8 2.47 -6.03 -6.50
CA PHE A 8 1.29 -5.20 -6.31
C PHE A 8 0.55 -5.50 -5.01
N GLY A 9 -0.22 -4.55 -4.53
CA GLY A 9 -1.16 -4.80 -3.44
C GLY A 9 -2.06 -6.00 -3.74
N ARG A 10 -2.43 -6.76 -2.71
CA ARG A 10 -3.24 -7.98 -2.78
C ARG A 10 -2.53 -9.25 -3.26
N THR A 11 -1.23 -9.21 -3.46
CA THR A 11 -0.38 -10.41 -3.68
C THR A 11 0.15 -11.05 -2.38
N GLY A 12 -0.47 -10.74 -1.23
CA GLY A 12 -0.01 -11.23 0.07
C GLY A 12 0.98 -10.29 0.78
N THR A 13 1.07 -9.04 0.34
CA THR A 13 2.03 -8.04 0.85
C THR A 13 1.97 -7.83 2.36
N LEU A 14 0.79 -7.89 2.99
CA LEU A 14 0.67 -7.75 4.44
C LEU A 14 1.23 -8.98 5.19
N SER A 15 1.00 -10.19 4.69
CA SER A 15 1.63 -11.41 5.22
C SER A 15 3.14 -11.36 5.08
N THR A 16 3.63 -10.90 3.92
CA THR A 16 5.05 -10.68 3.64
C THR A 16 5.67 -9.64 4.57
N LYS A 17 4.97 -8.51 4.82
CA LYS A 17 5.41 -7.52 5.82
C LYS A 17 5.63 -8.17 7.18
N ARG A 18 4.65 -8.93 7.68
CA ARG A 18 4.77 -9.60 8.98
C ARG A 18 5.90 -10.62 8.98
N ALA A 19 6.10 -11.35 7.88
CA ALA A 19 7.19 -12.29 7.73
C ALA A 19 8.55 -11.59 7.78
N LEU A 20 8.75 -10.52 7.03
CA LEU A 20 9.99 -9.73 7.04
C LEU A 20 10.29 -9.15 8.42
N GLU A 21 9.29 -8.62 9.12
CA GLU A 21 9.46 -8.10 10.49
C GLU A 21 9.86 -9.20 11.46
N ARG A 22 9.32 -10.42 11.32
CA ARG A 22 9.64 -11.61 12.11
C ARG A 22 11.09 -12.08 11.88
N LEU A 23 11.54 -12.01 10.64
CA LEU A 23 12.90 -12.39 10.23
C LEU A 23 13.95 -11.32 10.55
N GLY A 24 13.56 -10.20 11.20
CA GLY A 24 14.47 -9.14 11.60
C GLY A 24 14.71 -8.07 10.52
N PHE A 25 13.97 -8.07 9.40
CA PHE A 25 14.01 -7.03 8.37
C PHE A 25 12.99 -5.90 8.59
N GLY A 26 12.52 -5.75 9.82
CA GLY A 26 11.64 -4.64 10.23
C GLY A 26 12.41 -3.41 10.72
N PRO A 27 11.75 -2.23 10.80
CA PRO A 27 10.37 -1.99 10.38
C PRO A 27 10.19 -2.15 8.86
N CYS A 28 9.01 -2.67 8.44
CA CYS A 28 8.67 -2.83 7.04
C CYS A 28 7.61 -1.81 6.62
N HIS A 29 7.92 -0.98 5.63
CA HIS A 29 6.97 -0.04 5.05
C HIS A 29 5.90 -0.76 4.22
N HIS A 30 4.66 -0.30 4.34
CA HIS A 30 3.48 -0.85 3.67
C HIS A 30 2.41 0.25 3.58
N MET A 31 1.35 0.08 2.80
CA MET A 31 0.26 1.06 2.74
C MET A 31 -0.33 1.36 4.13
N GLU A 32 -0.36 0.40 5.05
CA GLU A 32 -0.81 0.64 6.43
C GLU A 32 0.02 1.71 7.14
N GLU A 33 1.33 1.73 6.92
CA GLU A 33 2.24 2.75 7.46
C GLU A 33 2.05 4.08 6.75
N ALA A 34 1.95 4.06 5.42
CA ALA A 34 1.79 5.26 4.62
C ALA A 34 0.57 6.10 5.05
N ILE A 35 -0.57 5.45 5.34
CA ILE A 35 -1.80 6.12 5.77
C ILE A 35 -1.59 6.96 7.03
N THR A 36 -0.70 6.54 7.93
CA THR A 36 -0.42 7.23 9.20
C THR A 36 0.67 8.29 9.10
N HIS A 37 1.37 8.39 7.95
CA HIS A 37 2.51 9.28 7.76
C HIS A 37 2.26 10.32 6.63
N PRO A 38 1.51 11.41 6.90
CA PRO A 38 1.10 12.37 5.87
C PRO A 38 2.26 13.06 5.12
N ARG A 39 3.45 13.12 5.72
CA ARG A 39 4.66 13.66 5.04
C ARG A 39 5.11 12.79 3.87
N GLN A 40 4.86 11.48 3.92
CA GLN A 40 5.19 10.58 2.81
C GLN A 40 4.33 10.89 1.59
N PHE A 41 3.04 11.16 1.77
CA PHE A 41 2.16 11.56 0.66
C PHE A 41 2.55 12.91 0.05
N ALA A 42 3.13 13.82 0.83
CA ALA A 42 3.65 15.07 0.28
C ALA A 42 4.84 14.83 -0.66
N ALA A 43 5.77 13.95 -0.28
CA ALA A 43 6.91 13.58 -1.12
C ALA A 43 6.48 12.79 -2.37
N LEU A 44 5.54 11.86 -2.23
CA LEU A 44 4.98 11.12 -3.38
C LEU A 44 4.20 12.04 -4.34
N ALA A 45 3.50 13.05 -3.82
CA ALA A 45 2.88 14.07 -4.65
C ALA A 45 3.91 14.93 -5.39
N ALA A 46 5.06 15.20 -4.80
CA ALA A 46 6.19 15.86 -5.47
C ALA A 46 6.72 14.99 -6.63
N HIS A 47 6.91 13.68 -6.37
CA HIS A 47 7.32 12.73 -7.41
C HIS A 47 6.34 12.69 -8.60
N VAL A 48 5.03 12.64 -8.34
CA VAL A 48 3.99 12.70 -9.39
C VAL A 48 4.09 13.95 -10.25
N ARG A 49 4.56 15.08 -9.68
CA ARG A 49 4.81 16.32 -10.44
C ARG A 49 6.17 16.37 -11.13
N GLY A 50 6.96 15.29 -11.08
CA GLY A 50 8.31 15.24 -11.63
C GLY A 50 9.37 15.98 -10.80
N GLU A 51 9.05 16.33 -9.55
CA GLU A 51 9.99 16.98 -8.63
C GLU A 51 10.93 15.94 -8.01
N PRO A 52 12.19 16.29 -7.71
CA PRO A 52 13.13 15.37 -7.08
C PRO A 52 12.69 14.99 -5.67
N VAL A 53 12.85 13.71 -5.33
CA VAL A 53 12.53 13.15 -4.00
C VAL A 53 13.77 12.52 -3.38
N ASP A 54 14.04 12.85 -2.13
CA ASP A 54 15.04 12.16 -1.32
C ASP A 54 14.45 10.85 -0.77
N TRP A 55 14.71 9.75 -1.50
CA TRP A 55 14.21 8.42 -1.16
C TRP A 55 14.82 7.87 0.13
N HIS A 56 16.07 8.22 0.44
CA HIS A 56 16.70 7.84 1.70
C HIS A 56 16.00 8.49 2.90
N ARG A 57 15.60 9.73 2.76
CA ARG A 57 14.84 10.44 3.80
C ARG A 57 13.41 9.94 3.90
N LEU A 58 12.76 9.64 2.76
CA LEU A 58 11.36 9.20 2.72
C LEU A 58 11.17 7.84 3.38
N PHE A 59 12.08 6.91 3.10
CA PHE A 59 12.07 5.56 3.66
C PHE A 59 13.05 5.38 4.82
N GLY A 60 13.57 6.48 5.37
CA GLY A 60 14.47 6.47 6.52
C GLY A 60 13.84 5.79 7.74
N GLY A 61 14.56 4.84 8.33
CA GLY A 61 14.09 4.04 9.45
C GLY A 61 13.42 2.71 9.05
N TYR A 62 13.09 2.50 7.78
CA TYR A 62 12.58 1.21 7.28
C TYR A 62 13.72 0.35 6.73
N ARG A 63 13.79 -0.91 7.18
CA ARG A 63 14.74 -1.89 6.65
C ARG A 63 14.19 -2.64 5.44
N SER A 64 12.88 -2.70 5.30
CA SER A 64 12.21 -3.28 4.14
C SER A 64 10.99 -2.46 3.72
N GLN A 65 10.52 -2.69 2.50
CA GLN A 65 9.31 -2.11 1.95
C GLN A 65 8.59 -3.15 1.10
N VAL A 66 7.28 -3.23 1.21
CA VAL A 66 6.38 -4.00 0.35
C VAL A 66 5.09 -3.22 0.11
N ASP A 67 4.31 -3.60 -0.91
CA ASP A 67 3.03 -2.97 -1.22
C ASP A 67 3.14 -1.56 -1.82
N PHE A 68 1.98 -1.00 -2.15
CA PHE A 68 1.89 0.41 -2.49
C PHE A 68 2.17 1.31 -1.27
N PRO A 69 2.64 2.52 -1.44
CA PRO A 69 3.03 3.16 -2.71
C PRO A 69 4.44 2.79 -3.19
N GLY A 70 5.25 2.10 -2.39
CA GLY A 70 6.64 1.78 -2.71
C GLY A 70 6.79 0.95 -3.99
N ALA A 71 5.86 0.01 -4.25
CA ALA A 71 5.85 -0.77 -5.48
C ALA A 71 5.62 0.08 -6.76
N CYS A 72 5.10 1.31 -6.66
CA CYS A 72 4.96 2.21 -7.80
C CYS A 72 6.30 2.86 -8.20
N VAL A 73 7.19 3.05 -7.23
CA VAL A 73 8.47 3.76 -7.36
C VAL A 73 9.66 2.82 -7.17
N TRP A 74 9.48 1.56 -7.54
CA TRP A 74 10.47 0.50 -7.30
C TRP A 74 11.79 0.73 -8.04
N ARG A 75 11.77 1.37 -9.23
CA ARG A 75 12.99 1.68 -9.99
C ARG A 75 13.83 2.75 -9.29
N GLU A 76 13.17 3.76 -8.76
CA GLU A 76 13.79 4.80 -7.95
C GLU A 76 14.37 4.24 -6.65
N LEU A 77 13.65 3.29 -6.04
CA LEU A 77 14.14 2.61 -4.84
C LEU A 77 15.36 1.73 -5.16
N LEU A 78 15.36 1.01 -6.28
CA LEU A 78 16.54 0.25 -6.71
C LEU A 78 17.75 1.14 -6.95
N ALA A 79 17.56 2.31 -7.54
CA ALA A 79 18.63 3.28 -7.77
C ALA A 79 19.15 3.88 -6.45
N ALA A 80 18.25 4.14 -5.50
CA ALA A 80 18.61 4.69 -4.20
C ALA A 80 19.26 3.65 -3.27
N PHE A 81 18.86 2.38 -3.37
CA PHE A 81 19.34 1.28 -2.51
C PHE A 81 19.87 0.11 -3.35
N PRO A 82 21.04 0.29 -4.01
CA PRO A 82 21.54 -0.64 -5.02
C PRO A 82 21.89 -2.03 -4.46
N ASP A 83 22.15 -2.16 -3.16
CA ASP A 83 22.48 -3.45 -2.51
C ASP A 83 21.24 -4.18 -1.96
N ALA A 84 20.05 -3.60 -2.06
CA ALA A 84 18.85 -4.21 -1.54
C ALA A 84 18.47 -5.47 -2.33
N LYS A 85 18.01 -6.50 -1.63
CA LYS A 85 17.35 -7.68 -2.22
C LYS A 85 15.95 -7.28 -2.70
N VAL A 86 15.49 -7.89 -3.79
CA VAL A 86 14.18 -7.59 -4.38
C VAL A 86 13.24 -8.76 -4.16
N LEU A 87 12.09 -8.48 -3.61
CA LEU A 87 11.03 -9.45 -3.36
C LEU A 87 9.80 -9.11 -4.22
N HIS A 88 9.56 -9.88 -5.26
CA HIS A 88 8.41 -9.70 -6.15
C HIS A 88 7.30 -10.67 -5.76
N THR A 89 6.33 -10.20 -4.98
CA THR A 89 5.20 -11.03 -4.58
C THR A 89 4.21 -11.18 -5.72
N VAL A 90 3.84 -12.43 -5.99
CA VAL A 90 2.90 -12.84 -7.04
C VAL A 90 1.73 -13.62 -6.45
N ARG A 91 0.76 -13.87 -7.29
CA ARG A 91 -0.41 -14.72 -6.99
C ARG A 91 -1.12 -15.01 -8.29
N ASP A 92 -2.07 -15.96 -8.30
CA ASP A 92 -2.98 -16.19 -9.42
C ASP A 92 -3.62 -14.87 -9.90
N PRO A 93 -3.45 -14.48 -11.19
CA PRO A 93 -3.83 -13.16 -11.70
C PRO A 93 -5.33 -12.88 -11.61
N ASP A 94 -6.16 -13.89 -11.84
CA ASP A 94 -7.61 -13.75 -11.78
C ASP A 94 -8.08 -13.48 -10.35
N ARG A 95 -7.56 -14.25 -9.38
CA ARG A 95 -7.81 -14.05 -7.96
C ARG A 95 -7.24 -12.72 -7.46
N TRP A 96 -6.11 -12.29 -8.02
CA TRP A 96 -5.54 -10.98 -7.70
C TRP A 96 -6.45 -9.86 -8.17
N TYR A 97 -6.89 -9.89 -9.44
CA TYR A 97 -7.78 -8.87 -10.00
C TYR A 97 -9.08 -8.75 -9.19
N ASP A 98 -9.77 -9.87 -8.94
CA ASP A 98 -11.00 -9.88 -8.15
C ASP A 98 -10.78 -9.32 -6.75
N SER A 99 -9.70 -9.73 -6.08
CA SER A 99 -9.37 -9.22 -4.74
C SER A 99 -9.09 -7.72 -4.76
N THR A 100 -8.35 -7.23 -5.76
CA THR A 100 -7.99 -5.82 -5.91
C THR A 100 -9.22 -4.97 -6.20
N ARG A 101 -10.07 -5.41 -7.14
CA ARG A 101 -11.31 -4.73 -7.52
C ARG A 101 -12.27 -4.57 -6.33
N GLU A 102 -12.47 -5.64 -5.56
CA GLU A 102 -13.42 -5.63 -4.43
C GLU A 102 -12.89 -4.89 -3.20
N THR A 103 -11.60 -4.66 -3.10
CA THR A 103 -10.98 -4.05 -1.91
C THR A 103 -10.38 -2.69 -2.23
N ILE A 104 -9.11 -2.63 -2.65
CA ILE A 104 -8.36 -1.38 -2.75
C ILE A 104 -8.85 -0.48 -3.89
N TYR A 105 -9.29 -1.05 -5.02
CA TYR A 105 -9.92 -0.27 -6.08
C TYR A 105 -11.27 0.29 -5.64
N GLY A 106 -12.11 -0.55 -5.02
CA GLY A 106 -13.39 -0.12 -4.44
C GLY A 106 -13.26 0.92 -3.34
N ALA A 107 -12.09 1.00 -2.68
CA ALA A 107 -11.81 2.00 -1.66
C ALA A 107 -11.81 3.44 -2.20
N ARG A 108 -11.61 3.66 -3.51
CA ARG A 108 -11.66 4.99 -4.17
C ARG A 108 -12.95 5.74 -3.90
N THR A 109 -14.06 5.02 -3.75
CA THR A 109 -15.40 5.59 -3.52
C THR A 109 -15.89 5.42 -2.08
N MET A 110 -15.06 4.91 -1.17
CA MET A 110 -15.49 4.65 0.22
C MET A 110 -15.72 5.93 1.04
N VAL A 111 -15.02 7.01 0.70
CA VAL A 111 -15.14 8.29 1.38
C VAL A 111 -16.00 9.23 0.53
N ALA A 112 -17.07 9.76 1.12
CA ALA A 112 -17.99 10.66 0.42
C ALA A 112 -17.26 11.93 -0.06
N PRO A 113 -17.62 12.48 -1.25
CA PRO A 113 -16.95 13.65 -1.83
C PRO A 113 -16.93 14.88 -0.91
N TRP A 114 -17.95 15.08 -0.10
CA TRP A 114 -18.00 16.19 0.84
C TRP A 114 -16.95 16.09 1.95
N VAL A 115 -16.62 14.86 2.41
CA VAL A 115 -15.54 14.63 3.41
C VAL A 115 -14.20 14.98 2.79
N ARG A 116 -13.96 14.56 1.55
CA ARG A 116 -12.71 14.88 0.84
C ARG A 116 -12.54 16.40 0.68
N ARG A 117 -13.60 17.11 0.36
CA ARG A 117 -13.58 18.59 0.26
C ARG A 117 -13.27 19.28 1.58
N LEU A 118 -13.75 18.73 2.70
CA LEU A 118 -13.56 19.33 4.03
C LEU A 118 -12.24 18.94 4.69
N VAL A 119 -11.61 17.83 4.27
CA VAL A 119 -10.38 17.31 4.86
C VAL A 119 -9.31 17.17 3.79
N PRO A 120 -8.51 18.22 3.53
CA PRO A 120 -7.50 18.25 2.44
C PRO A 120 -6.48 17.11 2.50
N LEU A 121 -6.17 16.60 3.70
CA LEU A 121 -5.27 15.47 3.87
C LEU A 121 -5.85 14.18 3.26
N ILE A 122 -7.14 13.94 3.47
CA ILE A 122 -7.84 12.79 2.87
C ILE A 122 -7.88 12.93 1.35
N ASP A 123 -8.18 14.11 0.85
CA ASP A 123 -8.22 14.35 -0.59
C ASP A 123 -6.84 14.14 -1.23
N ARG A 124 -5.76 14.66 -0.61
CA ARG A 124 -4.38 14.42 -1.06
C ARG A 124 -4.03 12.94 -1.08
N TYR A 125 -4.42 12.19 -0.04
CA TYR A 125 -4.20 10.74 0.00
C TYR A 125 -4.82 10.06 -1.24
N PHE A 126 -6.08 10.34 -1.54
CA PHE A 126 -6.74 9.74 -2.71
C PHE A 126 -6.16 10.22 -4.03
N ALA A 127 -5.83 11.51 -4.15
CA ALA A 127 -5.24 12.06 -5.38
C ALA A 127 -3.87 11.45 -5.70
N VAL A 128 -3.02 11.26 -4.70
CA VAL A 128 -1.70 10.62 -4.90
C VAL A 128 -1.85 9.14 -5.26
N ASN A 129 -2.74 8.40 -4.61
CA ASN A 129 -2.98 7.00 -4.97
C ASN A 129 -3.62 6.87 -6.36
N GLU A 130 -4.51 7.79 -6.75
CA GLU A 130 -5.06 7.83 -8.10
C GLU A 130 -3.94 7.99 -9.12
N ALA A 131 -3.10 9.02 -8.96
CA ALA A 131 -2.03 9.34 -9.90
C ALA A 131 -0.93 8.25 -9.97
N LEU A 132 -0.54 7.66 -8.83
CA LEU A 132 0.54 6.66 -8.80
C LEU A 132 0.07 5.27 -9.22
N ILE A 133 -1.09 4.83 -8.74
CA ILE A 133 -1.55 3.46 -8.89
C ILE A 133 -2.46 3.35 -10.11
N TRP A 134 -3.59 4.06 -10.09
CA TRP A 134 -4.64 3.83 -11.07
C TRP A 134 -4.34 4.45 -12.43
N ASP A 135 -3.85 5.69 -12.44
CA ASP A 135 -3.43 6.37 -13.68
C ASP A 135 -2.00 5.97 -14.09
N GLY A 136 -1.08 5.89 -13.12
CA GLY A 136 0.34 5.62 -13.38
C GLY A 136 0.61 4.17 -13.72
N VAL A 137 0.29 3.23 -12.82
CA VAL A 137 0.58 1.80 -13.03
C VAL A 137 -0.43 1.16 -13.97
N PHE A 138 -1.74 1.46 -13.81
CA PHE A 138 -2.82 0.83 -14.57
C PHE A 138 -3.35 1.69 -15.73
N GLU A 139 -2.68 2.78 -16.08
CA GLU A 139 -3.00 3.63 -17.24
C GLU A 139 -4.45 4.14 -17.26
N GLY A 140 -5.09 4.27 -16.09
CA GLY A 140 -6.50 4.58 -15.97
C GLY A 140 -7.46 3.45 -16.43
N ARG A 141 -6.93 2.26 -16.76
CA ARG A 141 -7.66 1.15 -17.40
C ARG A 141 -7.88 -0.05 -16.50
N PHE A 142 -7.80 0.12 -15.17
CA PHE A 142 -7.96 -1.01 -14.23
C PHE A 142 -9.31 -1.74 -14.36
N GLU A 143 -10.38 -1.08 -14.82
CA GLU A 143 -11.68 -1.72 -15.03
C GLU A 143 -11.70 -2.69 -16.20
N ASP A 144 -10.82 -2.53 -17.18
CA ASP A 144 -10.53 -3.48 -18.23
C ASP A 144 -9.72 -4.64 -17.63
N ARG A 145 -10.42 -5.76 -17.34
CA ARG A 145 -9.83 -6.92 -16.67
C ARG A 145 -8.62 -7.47 -17.39
N ASP A 146 -8.73 -7.61 -18.71
CA ASP A 146 -7.68 -8.24 -19.52
C ASP A 146 -6.44 -7.34 -19.52
N ARG A 147 -6.61 -6.01 -19.68
CA ARG A 147 -5.50 -5.06 -19.60
C ARG A 147 -4.87 -5.01 -18.20
N ALA A 148 -5.66 -5.05 -17.14
CA ALA A 148 -5.14 -5.05 -15.77
C ALA A 148 -4.32 -6.32 -15.47
N ILE A 149 -4.73 -7.48 -15.98
CA ILE A 149 -3.98 -8.74 -15.86
C ILE A 149 -2.73 -8.71 -16.74
N GLU A 150 -2.80 -8.15 -17.94
CA GLU A 150 -1.64 -7.95 -18.81
C GLU A 150 -0.58 -7.08 -18.10
N ILE A 151 -0.97 -5.94 -17.53
CA ILE A 151 -0.08 -5.08 -16.74
C ILE A 151 0.53 -5.83 -15.54
N PHE A 152 -0.23 -6.72 -14.91
CA PHE A 152 0.30 -7.57 -13.84
C PHE A 152 1.42 -8.49 -14.33
N HIS A 153 1.26 -9.10 -15.50
CA HIS A 153 2.30 -9.93 -16.12
C HIS A 153 3.49 -9.09 -16.62
N GLU A 154 3.22 -7.96 -17.26
CA GLU A 154 4.25 -7.01 -17.71
C GLU A 154 5.14 -6.58 -16.54
N ARG A 155 4.56 -6.24 -15.38
CA ARG A 155 5.32 -5.90 -14.18
C ARG A 155 6.24 -7.03 -13.72
N THR A 156 5.77 -8.27 -13.76
CA THR A 156 6.61 -9.42 -13.41
C THR A 156 7.77 -9.56 -14.38
N ALA A 157 7.51 -9.46 -15.68
CA ALA A 157 8.55 -9.52 -16.71
C ALA A 157 9.58 -8.39 -16.57
N GLU A 158 9.11 -7.14 -16.37
CA GLU A 158 10.00 -5.98 -16.14
C GLU A 158 10.93 -6.15 -14.94
N VAL A 159 10.42 -6.71 -13.85
CA VAL A 159 11.21 -6.92 -12.64
C VAL A 159 12.24 -8.02 -12.86
N VAL A 160 11.86 -9.12 -13.52
CA VAL A 160 12.77 -10.23 -13.84
C VAL A 160 13.88 -9.77 -14.80
N GLU A 161 13.57 -8.90 -15.74
CA GLU A 161 14.56 -8.34 -16.68
C GLU A 161 15.51 -7.35 -16.00
N ALA A 162 14.98 -6.50 -15.12
CA ALA A 162 15.75 -5.39 -14.53
C ALA A 162 16.61 -5.79 -13.33
N VAL A 163 16.30 -6.90 -12.64
CA VAL A 163 16.95 -7.29 -11.39
C VAL A 163 17.79 -8.55 -11.59
N PRO A 164 19.08 -8.55 -11.22
CA PRO A 164 19.91 -9.75 -11.25
C PRO A 164 19.29 -10.91 -10.46
N ALA A 165 19.38 -12.13 -11.00
CA ALA A 165 18.71 -13.32 -10.44
C ALA A 165 19.15 -13.67 -9.01
N ASP A 166 20.39 -13.36 -8.64
CA ASP A 166 20.92 -13.57 -7.29
C ASP A 166 20.35 -12.58 -6.26
N ARG A 167 19.73 -11.51 -6.71
CA ARG A 167 19.08 -10.47 -5.88
C ARG A 167 17.56 -10.47 -5.97
N LEU A 168 16.95 -11.35 -6.76
CA LEU A 168 15.51 -11.40 -6.99
C LEU A 168 14.90 -12.71 -6.45
N LEU A 169 13.83 -12.58 -5.68
CA LEU A 169 12.90 -13.68 -5.41
C LEU A 169 11.50 -13.32 -5.94
N VAL A 170 11.00 -14.10 -6.90
CA VAL A 170 9.56 -14.11 -7.26
C VAL A 170 8.87 -15.07 -6.30
N PHE A 171 7.90 -14.58 -5.54
CA PHE A 171 7.40 -15.23 -4.34
C PHE A 171 5.88 -15.29 -4.29
N ASP A 172 5.31 -16.48 -4.20
CA ASP A 172 3.94 -16.66 -3.73
C ASP A 172 3.95 -16.92 -2.21
N VAL A 173 3.15 -16.21 -1.45
CA VAL A 173 3.05 -16.39 0.01
C VAL A 173 2.57 -17.79 0.41
N ALA A 174 1.97 -18.54 -0.52
CA ALA A 174 1.59 -19.93 -0.34
C ALA A 174 2.80 -20.87 -0.17
N ASP A 175 3.96 -20.47 -0.68
CA ASP A 175 5.22 -21.25 -0.56
C ASP A 175 5.80 -21.24 0.87
N GLY A 176 5.29 -20.32 1.72
CA GLY A 176 5.67 -20.26 3.13
C GLY A 176 7.08 -19.75 3.39
N TRP A 177 7.67 -20.21 4.50
CA TRP A 177 8.97 -19.74 4.98
C TRP A 177 10.15 -20.13 4.13
N GLY A 178 10.15 -21.36 3.56
CA GLY A 178 11.33 -21.97 2.93
C GLY A 178 12.03 -21.05 1.94
N PRO A 179 11.40 -20.71 0.80
CA PRO A 179 12.02 -19.88 -0.24
C PRO A 179 12.42 -18.49 0.27
N LEU A 180 11.60 -17.88 1.15
CA LEU A 180 11.87 -16.56 1.69
C LEU A 180 13.10 -16.57 2.60
N CYS A 181 13.22 -17.55 3.49
CA CYS A 181 14.35 -17.67 4.41
C CYS A 181 15.65 -18.03 3.69
N GLU A 182 15.60 -18.93 2.71
CA GLU A 182 16.73 -19.26 1.85
C GLU A 182 17.25 -18.03 1.13
N PHE A 183 16.36 -17.28 0.47
CA PHE A 183 16.70 -16.05 -0.23
C PHE A 183 17.32 -14.99 0.69
N LEU A 184 16.76 -14.82 1.89
CA LEU A 184 17.26 -13.82 2.83
C LEU A 184 18.52 -14.28 3.60
N GLY A 185 18.84 -15.58 3.58
CA GLY A 185 19.98 -16.14 4.28
C GLY A 185 19.78 -16.24 5.79
N VAL A 186 18.55 -16.56 6.23
CA VAL A 186 18.16 -16.64 7.65
C VAL A 186 17.51 -17.99 7.96
N PRO A 187 17.55 -18.46 9.22
CA PRO A 187 16.90 -19.72 9.60
C PRO A 187 15.38 -19.63 9.48
N VAL A 188 14.75 -20.77 9.14
CA VAL A 188 13.29 -20.90 9.09
C VAL A 188 12.74 -20.89 10.52
N PRO A 189 11.75 -20.00 10.84
CA PRO A 189 11.11 -19.97 12.15
C PRO A 189 10.28 -21.23 12.42
N ASP A 190 10.24 -21.66 13.67
CA ASP A 190 9.38 -22.76 14.12
C ASP A 190 7.96 -22.25 14.41
N GLU A 191 7.33 -21.70 13.40
CA GLU A 191 5.94 -21.21 13.44
C GLU A 191 5.33 -21.20 12.04
N GLN A 192 4.01 -21.12 11.96
CA GLN A 192 3.33 -20.99 10.67
C GLN A 192 3.61 -19.64 10.00
N PHE A 193 3.70 -19.66 8.67
CA PHE A 193 3.81 -18.42 7.89
C PHE A 193 2.61 -17.50 8.16
N PRO A 194 2.82 -16.18 8.33
CA PRO A 194 1.73 -15.26 8.63
C PRO A 194 0.65 -15.23 7.56
N HIS A 195 -0.59 -15.52 7.91
CA HIS A 195 -1.75 -15.43 7.05
C HIS A 195 -2.67 -14.28 7.51
N VAL A 196 -2.39 -13.04 7.05
CA VAL A 196 -3.10 -11.84 7.52
C VAL A 196 -4.17 -11.36 6.52
N ASN A 197 -4.39 -12.09 5.43
CA ASN A 197 -5.25 -11.64 4.33
C ASN A 197 -6.69 -12.10 4.46
N ASP A 198 -7.43 -11.47 5.35
CA ASP A 198 -8.88 -11.59 5.33
C ASP A 198 -9.50 -10.53 4.38
N ARG A 199 -9.80 -10.96 3.12
CA ARG A 199 -10.61 -10.18 2.15
C ARG A 199 -11.92 -9.70 2.79
N SER A 200 -12.52 -10.52 3.65
CA SER A 200 -13.76 -10.23 4.35
C SER A 200 -13.59 -9.13 5.39
N SER A 201 -12.48 -9.11 6.12
CA SER A 201 -12.15 -8.07 7.09
C SER A 201 -11.94 -6.72 6.42
N MET A 202 -11.18 -6.68 5.30
CA MET A 202 -11.00 -5.44 4.53
C MET A 202 -12.35 -4.91 4.01
N ARG A 203 -13.17 -5.77 3.42
CA ARG A 203 -14.51 -5.37 2.94
C ARG A 203 -15.40 -4.83 4.06
N ARG A 204 -15.39 -5.45 5.24
CA ARG A 204 -16.15 -4.94 6.41
C ARG A 204 -15.66 -3.55 6.84
N LYS A 205 -14.33 -3.33 6.92
CA LYS A 205 -13.75 -2.02 7.26
C LYS A 205 -14.14 -0.96 6.23
N LEU A 206 -14.00 -1.26 4.93
CA LEU A 206 -14.40 -0.35 3.86
C LEU A 206 -15.90 -0.04 3.88
N GLY A 207 -16.73 -1.05 4.11
CA GLY A 207 -18.18 -0.91 4.24
C GLY A 207 -18.57 -0.01 5.43
N ALA A 208 -17.91 -0.16 6.57
CA ALA A 208 -18.14 0.68 7.74
C ALA A 208 -17.77 2.15 7.48
N VAL A 209 -16.62 2.41 6.85
CA VAL A 209 -16.21 3.78 6.47
C VAL A 209 -17.19 4.39 5.47
N ARG A 210 -17.61 3.62 4.46
CA ARG A 210 -18.60 4.05 3.49
C ARG A 210 -19.94 4.41 4.16
N ALA A 211 -20.46 3.56 5.01
CA ALA A 211 -21.69 3.82 5.76
C ALA A 211 -21.57 5.08 6.63
N ALA A 212 -20.45 5.24 7.34
CA ALA A 212 -20.22 6.41 8.19
C ALA A 212 -20.12 7.71 7.40
N THR A 213 -19.55 7.69 6.19
CA THR A 213 -19.32 8.91 5.40
C THR A 213 -20.45 9.25 4.43
N HIS A 214 -21.23 8.25 3.95
CA HIS A 214 -22.35 8.44 3.02
C HIS A 214 -23.72 8.43 3.72
N GLY A 215 -23.80 7.82 4.92
CA GLY A 215 -25.08 7.50 5.57
C GLY A 215 -25.81 8.66 6.25
N ALA A 216 -25.18 9.83 6.47
CA ALA A 216 -25.88 10.97 7.05
C ALA A 216 -25.12 12.30 6.97
N PRO A 217 -25.39 13.17 6.00
CA PRO A 217 -24.92 14.56 6.05
C PRO A 217 -25.48 15.35 7.25
N TRP A 218 -26.57 14.93 7.87
CA TRP A 218 -27.20 15.59 9.01
C TRP A 218 -26.68 15.13 10.40
N LEU A 219 -26.03 13.98 10.53
CA LEU A 219 -25.33 13.60 11.78
C LEU A 219 -24.01 14.40 11.97
N ALA A 220 -23.41 14.92 10.91
CA ALA A 220 -22.27 15.82 11.01
C ALA A 220 -22.62 17.18 11.62
N GLY A 221 -23.86 17.65 11.44
CA GLY A 221 -24.37 18.88 12.06
C GLY A 221 -24.48 18.76 13.58
N THR A 222 -24.88 17.61 14.10
CA THR A 222 -24.99 17.39 15.55
C THR A 222 -23.65 17.19 16.24
N ALA A 223 -22.66 16.54 15.60
CA ALA A 223 -21.31 16.42 16.14
C ALA A 223 -20.56 17.77 16.16
N GLY A 224 -20.74 18.62 15.13
CA GLY A 224 -20.24 19.98 15.10
C GLY A 224 -20.85 20.87 16.20
N ALA A 225 -22.14 20.72 16.45
CA ALA A 225 -22.85 21.47 17.50
C ALA A 225 -22.40 21.07 18.92
N VAL A 226 -22.09 19.80 19.14
CA VAL A 226 -21.58 19.32 20.45
C VAL A 226 -20.15 19.80 20.71
N VAL A 227 -19.30 19.91 19.69
CA VAL A 227 -17.93 20.45 19.84
C VAL A 227 -17.99 21.98 20.04
N ALA A 228 -18.85 22.69 19.32
CA ALA A 228 -19.02 24.14 19.48
C ALA A 228 -19.67 24.48 20.84
N GLY A 229 -20.63 23.70 21.31
CA GLY A 229 -21.28 23.91 22.61
C GLY A 229 -20.32 23.72 23.80
N ARG A 230 -19.33 22.81 23.71
CA ARG A 230 -18.30 22.63 24.76
C ARG A 230 -17.22 23.74 24.77
N ALA A 231 -16.98 24.40 23.65
CA ALA A 231 -16.05 25.52 23.59
C ALA A 231 -16.61 26.82 24.22
N VAL A 232 -17.91 27.02 24.13
CA VAL A 232 -18.58 28.21 24.70
C VAL A 232 -18.74 28.13 26.21
N THR A 233 -18.93 26.91 26.78
CA THR A 233 -19.08 26.73 28.25
C THR A 233 -17.72 26.82 28.98
N ARG A 234 -16.60 26.74 28.31
CA ARG A 234 -15.24 26.85 28.92
C ARG A 234 -14.72 28.31 29.02
N ARG A 235 -15.43 29.30 28.44
CA ARG A 235 -15.07 30.74 28.52
C ARG A 235 -15.85 31.52 29.58
N ARG A 236 -16.64 30.84 30.42
CA ARG A 236 -17.39 31.51 31.51
C ARG A 236 -17.13 30.86 32.89
N ARG A 237 -15.88 30.55 33.16
CA ARG A 237 -15.40 30.36 34.55
C ARG A 237 -14.03 30.95 34.69
#